data_99e4a9fc52ecef54dba1cb53c1fe862b
#
_entry.id   99e4a9fc52ecef54dba1cb53c1fe862b
#
_cell.length_a   1.000
_cell.length_b   1.000
_cell.length_c   1.000
_cell.angle_alpha   90.00
_cell.angle_beta   90.00
_cell.angle_gamma   90.00
#
_symmetry.space_group_name_H-M   'P 1'
#
loop_
_entity.id
_entity.type
_entity.pdbx_description
1 polymer ?
#
loop_
_entity_poly.entity_id
_entity_poly.type
_entity_poly.pdbx_seq_one_letter_code
_entity_poly.pdbx_strand_id
1 'polypeptide(L)'
;MRKSWKTIAILTMIVFVTLCFGVLFVEAQTKIVRRAVDNFVFDNKNHYLPCEKLPTGAEVSRIVQEHRDIIKLIEQVNPGFVGVDIDTAICPGKADLLISYASHRDRVAIESIIGGNTFFGVPYRLQNR
;
A
#
# COMPACT_ATOMS: atom_id res chain seq x y z
N MET A 1 10.98 -44.66 26.98
CA MET A 1 10.90 -43.21 27.17
C MET A 1 11.68 -42.37 26.12
N ARG A 2 12.95 -42.66 25.82
CA ARG A 2 13.72 -41.90 24.82
C ARG A 2 13.12 -41.87 23.40
N LYS A 3 12.44 -42.93 22.97
CA LYS A 3 11.83 -43.03 21.64
C LYS A 3 10.60 -42.13 21.49
N SER A 4 9.81 -41.97 22.54
CA SER A 4 8.64 -41.10 22.59
C SER A 4 9.00 -39.60 22.47
N TRP A 5 10.05 -39.17 23.13
CA TRP A 5 10.51 -37.76 23.08
C TRP A 5 10.97 -37.34 21.67
N LYS A 6 11.73 -38.22 21.00
CA LYS A 6 12.16 -37.96 19.61
C LYS A 6 10.97 -37.82 18.65
N THR A 7 9.97 -38.71 18.84
CA THR A 7 8.75 -38.65 18.01
C THR A 7 7.95 -37.37 18.25
N ILE A 8 7.82 -36.95 19.52
CA ILE A 8 7.16 -35.70 19.87
C ILE A 8 7.90 -34.50 19.27
N ALA A 9 9.22 -34.46 19.40
CA ALA A 9 10.04 -33.39 18.84
C ALA A 9 9.91 -33.28 17.32
N ILE A 10 9.90 -34.42 16.61
CA ILE A 10 9.71 -34.45 15.15
C ILE A 10 8.33 -33.95 14.76
N LEU A 11 7.28 -34.41 15.45
CA LEU A 11 5.91 -33.96 15.18
C LEU A 11 5.74 -32.46 15.42
N THR A 12 6.30 -31.95 16.52
CA THR A 12 6.27 -30.49 16.81
C THR A 12 6.98 -29.69 15.73
N MET A 13 8.13 -30.18 15.27
CA MET A 13 8.86 -29.51 14.18
C MET A 13 8.08 -29.51 12.87
N ILE A 14 7.43 -30.63 12.52
CA ILE A 14 6.59 -30.73 11.30
C ILE A 14 5.44 -29.74 11.38
N VAL A 15 4.72 -29.68 12.50
CA VAL A 15 3.60 -28.74 12.71
C VAL A 15 4.10 -27.30 12.61
N PHE A 16 5.22 -26.97 13.23
CA PHE A 16 5.79 -25.63 13.17
C PHE A 16 6.15 -25.23 11.73
N VAL A 17 6.83 -26.12 10.99
CA VAL A 17 7.20 -25.88 9.59
C VAL A 17 5.95 -25.68 8.72
N THR A 18 4.92 -26.51 8.90
CA THR A 18 3.66 -26.41 8.15
C THR A 18 2.96 -25.07 8.41
N LEU A 19 2.93 -24.63 9.68
CA LEU A 19 2.36 -23.32 10.05
C LEU A 19 3.15 -22.18 9.42
N CYS A 20 4.47 -22.22 9.44
CA CYS A 20 5.31 -21.19 8.80
C CYS A 20 5.04 -21.12 7.29
N PHE A 21 4.98 -22.25 6.59
CA PHE A 21 4.64 -22.27 5.16
C PHE A 21 3.22 -21.75 4.89
N GLY A 22 2.25 -22.08 5.73
CA GLY A 22 0.89 -21.56 5.63
C GLY A 22 0.84 -20.05 5.75
N VAL A 23 1.53 -19.47 6.73
CA VAL A 23 1.61 -18.02 6.92
C VAL A 23 2.28 -17.33 5.73
N LEU A 24 3.40 -17.86 5.24
CA LEU A 24 4.09 -17.31 4.07
C LEU A 24 3.23 -17.37 2.81
N PHE A 25 2.48 -18.44 2.62
CA PHE A 25 1.58 -18.59 1.48
C PHE A 25 0.44 -17.56 1.52
N VAL A 26 -0.21 -17.42 2.68
CA VAL A 26 -1.28 -16.42 2.87
C VAL A 26 -0.74 -15.01 2.65
N GLU A 27 0.43 -14.67 3.19
CA GLU A 27 1.05 -13.35 2.99
C GLU A 27 1.38 -13.09 1.52
N ALA A 28 1.89 -14.09 0.80
CA ALA A 28 2.19 -13.95 -0.62
C ALA A 28 0.94 -13.58 -1.46
N GLN A 29 -0.23 -14.09 -1.07
CA GLN A 29 -1.50 -13.83 -1.76
C GLN A 29 -2.20 -12.55 -1.29
N THR A 30 -2.23 -12.29 0.01
CA THR A 30 -3.08 -11.24 0.60
C THR A 30 -2.35 -9.98 1.00
N LYS A 31 -1.02 -10.06 1.19
CA LYS A 31 -0.20 -8.94 1.69
C LYS A 31 -0.68 -8.36 3.04
N ILE A 32 -1.35 -9.19 3.86
CA ILE A 32 -1.96 -8.73 5.12
C ILE A 32 -0.91 -8.18 6.09
N VAL A 33 0.19 -8.91 6.30
CA VAL A 33 1.26 -8.49 7.22
C VAL A 33 1.92 -7.20 6.71
N ARG A 34 2.23 -7.15 5.42
CA ARG A 34 2.81 -5.95 4.79
C ARG A 34 1.89 -4.75 4.92
N ARG A 35 0.58 -4.91 4.67
CA ARG A 35 -0.42 -3.85 4.86
C ARG A 35 -0.49 -3.37 6.31
N ALA A 36 -0.44 -4.29 7.27
CA ALA A 36 -0.43 -3.93 8.69
C ALA A 36 0.82 -3.14 9.06
N VAL A 37 2.01 -3.58 8.64
CA VAL A 37 3.27 -2.88 8.89
C VAL A 37 3.25 -1.50 8.23
N ASP A 38 2.90 -1.40 6.95
CA ASP A 38 2.83 -0.11 6.26
C ASP A 38 1.86 0.84 6.97
N ASN A 39 0.68 0.36 7.33
CA ASN A 39 -0.37 1.20 7.91
C ASN A 39 -0.10 1.60 9.37
N PHE A 40 0.38 0.66 10.22
CA PHE A 40 0.51 0.91 11.67
C PHE A 40 1.90 1.32 12.11
N VAL A 41 2.95 0.90 11.39
CA VAL A 41 4.33 1.21 11.76
C VAL A 41 4.85 2.42 10.99
N PHE A 42 4.62 2.45 9.67
CA PHE A 42 5.12 3.51 8.80
C PHE A 42 4.08 4.58 8.48
N ASP A 43 2.82 4.39 8.89
CA ASP A 43 1.70 5.25 8.54
C ASP A 43 1.56 5.47 7.02
N ASN A 44 1.90 4.46 6.23
CA ASN A 44 1.81 4.46 4.77
C ASN A 44 0.57 3.69 4.30
N LYS A 45 0.06 4.03 3.12
CA LYS A 45 -0.99 3.27 2.43
C LYS A 45 -0.50 2.87 1.05
N ASN A 46 -0.68 1.59 0.69
CA ASN A 46 -0.34 1.08 -0.62
C ASN A 46 -1.53 0.29 -1.19
N HIS A 47 -1.75 0.39 -2.49
CA HIS A 47 -2.79 -0.39 -3.20
C HIS A 47 -2.36 -1.83 -3.48
N TYR A 48 -1.05 -2.15 -3.52
CA TYR A 48 -0.47 -3.47 -3.82
C TYR A 48 -0.93 -4.09 -5.15
N LEU A 49 -1.33 -3.27 -6.10
CA LEU A 49 -1.73 -3.74 -7.43
C LEU A 49 -0.50 -4.09 -8.27
N PRO A 50 -0.57 -5.16 -9.09
CA PRO A 50 0.46 -5.46 -10.08
C PRO A 50 0.40 -4.45 -11.22
N CYS A 51 1.51 -4.30 -11.95
CA CYS A 51 1.65 -3.31 -13.03
C CYS A 51 0.58 -3.42 -14.10
N GLU A 52 0.12 -4.64 -14.41
CA GLU A 52 -0.89 -4.89 -15.44
C GLU A 52 -2.25 -4.26 -15.10
N LYS A 53 -2.52 -4.05 -13.82
CA LYS A 53 -3.77 -3.45 -13.33
C LYS A 53 -3.71 -1.93 -13.16
N LEU A 54 -2.55 -1.33 -13.36
CA LEU A 54 -2.40 0.12 -13.31
C LEU A 54 -2.82 0.77 -14.62
N PRO A 55 -3.40 1.98 -14.58
CA PRO A 55 -3.68 2.77 -15.75
C PRO A 55 -2.39 3.23 -16.45
N THR A 56 -2.51 3.72 -17.67
CA THR A 56 -1.39 4.32 -18.39
C THR A 56 -1.03 5.70 -17.80
N GLY A 57 0.24 6.11 -17.94
CA GLY A 57 0.66 7.43 -17.47
C GLY A 57 -0.13 8.58 -18.13
N ALA A 58 -0.50 8.43 -19.40
CA ALA A 58 -1.32 9.42 -20.12
C ALA A 58 -2.73 9.54 -19.52
N GLU A 59 -3.35 8.41 -19.17
CA GLU A 59 -4.67 8.38 -18.53
C GLU A 59 -4.62 9.02 -17.15
N VAL A 60 -3.62 8.71 -16.33
CA VAL A 60 -3.44 9.33 -15.02
C VAL A 60 -3.24 10.83 -15.15
N SER A 61 -2.40 11.28 -16.09
CA SER A 61 -2.17 12.71 -16.34
C SER A 61 -3.44 13.44 -16.74
N ARG A 62 -4.28 12.82 -17.57
CA ARG A 62 -5.57 13.40 -17.97
C ARG A 62 -6.50 13.56 -16.75
N ILE A 63 -6.64 12.52 -15.93
CA ILE A 63 -7.50 12.55 -14.74
C ILE A 63 -7.01 13.59 -13.72
N VAL A 64 -5.71 13.70 -13.51
CA VAL A 64 -5.11 14.73 -12.63
C VAL A 64 -5.41 16.14 -13.15
N GLN A 65 -5.35 16.36 -14.45
CA GLN A 65 -5.69 17.65 -15.06
C GLN A 65 -7.18 17.98 -14.93
N GLU A 66 -8.05 17.00 -15.17
CA GLU A 66 -9.51 17.17 -15.06
C GLU A 66 -9.95 17.49 -13.62
N HIS A 67 -9.23 16.99 -12.62
CA HIS A 67 -9.53 17.17 -11.19
C HIS A 67 -8.48 17.99 -10.44
N ARG A 68 -7.89 18.97 -11.13
CA ARG A 68 -6.82 19.81 -10.58
C ARG A 68 -7.23 20.63 -9.37
N ASP A 69 -8.49 20.96 -9.25
CA ASP A 69 -9.09 21.62 -8.08
C ASP A 69 -9.00 20.72 -6.84
N ILE A 70 -9.28 19.42 -6.96
CA ILE A 70 -9.18 18.46 -5.86
C ILE A 70 -7.71 18.20 -5.50
N ILE A 71 -6.82 18.11 -6.49
CA ILE A 71 -5.36 18.03 -6.25
C ILE A 71 -4.89 19.21 -5.39
N LYS A 72 -5.30 20.42 -5.74
CA LYS A 72 -4.97 21.62 -4.94
C LYS A 72 -5.52 21.57 -3.52
N LEU A 73 -6.74 21.05 -3.32
CA LEU A 73 -7.30 20.86 -1.98
C LEU A 73 -6.45 19.88 -1.17
N ILE A 74 -5.98 18.79 -1.77
CA ILE A 74 -5.08 17.83 -1.13
C ILE A 74 -3.78 18.53 -0.72
N GLU A 75 -3.13 19.24 -1.63
CA GLU A 75 -1.87 19.97 -1.35
C GLU A 75 -2.03 21.05 -0.27
N GLN A 76 -3.24 21.64 -0.16
CA GLN A 76 -3.56 22.65 0.85
C GLN A 76 -3.82 22.09 2.25
N VAL A 77 -3.89 20.75 2.43
CA VAL A 77 -4.01 20.14 3.75
C VAL A 77 -2.83 20.54 4.65
N ASN A 78 -1.63 20.56 4.08
CA ASN A 78 -0.43 21.03 4.76
C ASN A 78 0.56 21.58 3.72
N PRO A 79 0.44 22.88 3.36
CA PRO A 79 1.22 23.48 2.27
C PRO A 79 2.72 23.34 2.48
N GLY A 80 3.42 22.83 1.47
CA GLY A 80 4.86 22.58 1.50
C GLY A 80 5.26 21.23 2.10
N PHE A 81 4.33 20.53 2.74
CA PHE A 81 4.56 19.19 3.32
C PHE A 81 3.71 18.09 2.67
N VAL A 82 2.62 18.47 2.01
CA VAL A 82 1.82 17.55 1.19
C VAL A 82 2.13 17.80 -0.28
N GLY A 83 2.45 16.73 -1.00
CA GLY A 83 2.68 16.78 -2.44
C GLY A 83 1.99 15.63 -3.15
N VAL A 84 1.55 15.87 -4.39
CA VAL A 84 0.91 14.86 -5.25
C VAL A 84 1.74 14.70 -6.51
N ASP A 85 2.27 13.51 -6.72
CA ASP A 85 3.10 13.15 -7.87
C ASP A 85 2.47 12.00 -8.68
N ILE A 86 2.67 12.04 -9.99
CA ILE A 86 2.36 10.90 -10.87
C ILE A 86 3.61 10.01 -10.90
N ASP A 87 3.53 8.81 -10.31
CA ASP A 87 4.66 7.90 -10.27
C ASP A 87 4.60 6.90 -11.44
N THR A 88 5.59 7.01 -12.31
CA THR A 88 5.83 6.11 -13.46
C THR A 88 7.07 5.23 -13.28
N ALA A 89 7.79 5.38 -12.17
CA ALA A 89 9.09 4.75 -11.98
C ALA A 89 8.98 3.24 -11.70
N ILE A 90 7.91 2.81 -11.04
CA ILE A 90 7.74 1.41 -10.61
C ILE A 90 7.33 0.52 -11.78
N CYS A 91 6.47 1.02 -12.67
CA CYS A 91 5.87 0.23 -13.75
C CYS A 91 6.01 0.96 -15.09
N PRO A 92 6.90 0.53 -15.99
CA PRO A 92 7.11 1.19 -17.29
C PRO A 92 5.81 1.33 -18.09
N GLY A 93 5.48 2.57 -18.52
CA GLY A 93 4.27 2.89 -19.30
C GLY A 93 2.97 2.92 -18.48
N LYS A 94 3.03 2.62 -17.19
CA LYS A 94 1.93 2.66 -16.24
C LYS A 94 2.20 3.68 -15.17
N ALA A 95 1.15 4.12 -14.47
CA ALA A 95 1.31 5.09 -13.38
C ALA A 95 0.27 4.90 -12.29
N ASP A 96 0.60 5.40 -11.12
CA ASP A 96 -0.31 5.64 -10.01
C ASP A 96 -0.09 7.05 -9.44
N LEU A 97 -0.84 7.43 -8.43
CA LEU A 97 -0.58 8.67 -7.69
C LEU A 97 0.20 8.35 -6.42
N LEU A 98 1.27 9.09 -6.20
CA LEU A 98 2.03 9.10 -4.96
C LEU A 98 1.73 10.40 -4.21
N ILE A 99 1.10 10.31 -3.05
CA ILE A 99 0.81 11.44 -2.19
C ILE A 99 1.71 11.37 -0.97
N SER A 100 2.62 12.33 -0.85
CA SER A 100 3.51 12.48 0.30
C SER A 100 2.91 13.43 1.32
N TYR A 101 3.16 13.18 2.62
CA TYR A 101 2.65 13.98 3.72
C TYR A 101 3.54 13.84 4.97
N ALA A 102 3.36 14.70 5.99
CA ALA A 102 4.26 14.78 7.13
C ALA A 102 3.66 14.24 8.44
N SER A 103 2.33 14.06 8.54
CA SER A 103 1.69 13.63 9.78
C SER A 103 0.46 12.76 9.54
N HIS A 104 0.12 11.91 10.52
CA HIS A 104 -1.10 11.10 10.48
C HIS A 104 -2.37 11.95 10.31
N ARG A 105 -2.41 13.15 10.88
CA ARG A 105 -3.52 14.08 10.71
C ARG A 105 -3.69 14.51 9.26
N ASP A 106 -2.59 14.78 8.56
CA ASP A 106 -2.60 15.11 7.14
C ASP A 106 -3.16 13.95 6.32
N ARG A 107 -2.71 12.72 6.63
CA ARG A 107 -3.23 11.49 6.00
C ARG A 107 -4.74 11.38 6.12
N VAL A 108 -5.28 11.51 7.32
CA VAL A 108 -6.73 11.41 7.56
C VAL A 108 -7.50 12.46 6.76
N ALA A 109 -6.99 13.70 6.71
CA ALA A 109 -7.60 14.78 5.92
C ALA A 109 -7.56 14.47 4.41
N ILE A 110 -6.43 13.98 3.87
CA ILE A 110 -6.29 13.57 2.48
C ILE A 110 -7.27 12.45 2.14
N GLU A 111 -7.34 11.40 2.96
CA GLU A 111 -8.28 10.29 2.75
C GLU A 111 -9.74 10.74 2.79
N SER A 112 -10.07 11.72 3.63
CA SER A 112 -11.41 12.33 3.68
C SER A 112 -11.75 13.10 2.40
N ILE A 113 -10.78 13.81 1.80
CA ILE A 113 -10.98 14.55 0.53
C ILE A 113 -11.19 13.56 -0.62
N ILE A 114 -10.39 12.49 -0.69
CA ILE A 114 -10.49 11.48 -1.76
C ILE A 114 -11.77 10.63 -1.61
N GLY A 115 -12.17 10.31 -0.39
CA GLY A 115 -13.40 9.60 -0.08
C GLY A 115 -13.46 8.13 -0.49
N GLY A 116 -12.34 7.54 -0.93
CA GLY A 116 -12.31 6.15 -1.40
C GLY A 116 -10.89 5.57 -1.52
N ASN A 117 -10.81 4.39 -2.15
CA ASN A 117 -9.54 3.69 -2.38
C ASN A 117 -8.85 4.08 -3.69
N THR A 118 -9.48 4.93 -4.50
CA THR A 118 -8.94 5.44 -5.76
C THR A 118 -9.27 6.92 -5.88
N PHE A 119 -8.40 7.65 -6.56
CA PHE A 119 -8.65 9.04 -6.98
C PHE A 119 -9.28 9.02 -8.37
N PHE A 120 -10.60 9.13 -8.44
CA PHE A 120 -11.36 9.04 -9.70
C PHE A 120 -10.98 7.84 -10.57
N GLY A 121 -10.83 6.66 -9.94
CA GLY A 121 -10.44 5.41 -10.60
C GLY A 121 -8.94 5.16 -10.68
N VAL A 122 -8.09 6.16 -10.38
CA VAL A 122 -6.63 5.99 -10.33
C VAL A 122 -6.22 5.47 -8.96
N PRO A 123 -5.49 4.35 -8.87
CA PRO A 123 -4.91 3.89 -7.62
C PRO A 123 -3.92 4.91 -7.06
N TYR A 124 -3.92 5.08 -5.75
CA TYR A 124 -2.98 5.99 -5.09
C TYR A 124 -2.28 5.33 -3.90
N ARG A 125 -1.12 5.86 -3.59
CA ARG A 125 -0.33 5.51 -2.42
C ARG A 125 -0.15 6.74 -1.54
N LEU A 126 -0.15 6.54 -0.23
CA LEU A 126 0.16 7.56 0.77
C LEU A 126 1.50 7.22 1.41
N GLN A 127 2.41 8.16 1.43
CA GLN A 127 3.75 8.00 1.99
C GLN A 127 4.06 9.08 3.01
N ASN A 128 4.30 8.67 4.24
CA ASN A 128 4.79 9.55 5.30
C ASN A 128 6.29 9.86 5.05
N ARG A 129 6.68 11.11 5.17
CA ARG A 129 8.06 11.59 4.94
C ARG A 129 8.53 12.48 6.08
#